data_40b04ae56b0e0422092609214c30581b
#
_entry.id   40b04ae56b0e0422092609214c30581b
#
_cell.length_a   1.000
_cell.length_b   1.000
_cell.length_c   1.000
_cell.angle_alpha   90.00
_cell.angle_beta   90.00
_cell.angle_gamma   90.00
#
_symmetry.space_group_name_H-M   'P 1'
#
loop_
_entity.id
_entity.type
_entity.pdbx_description
1 polymer ?
#
loop_
_entity_poly.entity_id
_entity_poly.type
_entity_poly.pdbx_seq_one_letter_code
_entity_poly.pdbx_strand_id
1 'polypeptide(L)'
;MTVLSHASAPKPLAGVRVLDLSRVLAGPWAGQMLADYGADVIKVERPGVGDDTRTWGPPWWGEGEERVAAYFLCANRGKRSIAIDIASSDGIAQIKQLVVEADVLIENYKVGQLAKYGLDAPSLQKLNPRLIYCSITGYGQEGPLSHKAGYDFAIQAEAGLMSVTGEKGGEPQKVGVAVTDLMTGVYATTAILAALYERNTTGKGRHIDASLFDVQVAMLANQASNELVGHTHPTRMGNAHPNIVPYQVFPTRDGHMVLAVGNDGQFERFCLAAGHPEIAADPAYKTNPARVKNRETLVPMLTAWMMQRDTAEWGHLLDNASVPCSPILDVEQVMTHPHLLARGMKLTSSDPAVPPMIAQPMLMDGQRLTSELVPPALEIGRAHV
;
A
#
# COMPACT_ATOMS: atom_id res chain seq x y z
N MET A 1 12.80 -2.01 43.17
CA MET A 1 12.74 -1.22 41.93
C MET A 1 11.28 -1.17 41.50
N THR A 2 10.62 -0.04 41.75
CA THR A 2 9.21 0.16 41.41
C THR A 2 9.12 0.39 39.91
N VAL A 3 8.59 -0.58 39.16
CA VAL A 3 8.25 -0.41 37.77
C VAL A 3 7.09 0.59 37.72
N LEU A 4 7.37 1.82 37.35
CA LEU A 4 6.34 2.79 37.00
C LEU A 4 5.69 2.25 35.71
N SER A 5 4.47 1.74 35.81
CA SER A 5 3.62 1.49 34.64
C SER A 5 3.35 2.86 34.01
N HIS A 6 4.08 3.23 32.99
CA HIS A 6 3.68 4.31 32.11
C HIS A 6 2.38 3.87 31.44
N ALA A 7 1.26 4.46 31.85
CA ALA A 7 0.05 4.39 31.06
C ALA A 7 0.44 4.88 29.66
N SER A 8 0.33 4.00 28.66
CA SER A 8 0.64 4.35 27.29
C SER A 8 -0.21 5.56 26.90
N ALA A 9 0.41 6.59 26.33
CA ALA A 9 -0.33 7.75 25.83
C ALA A 9 -1.46 7.27 24.91
N PRO A 10 -2.63 7.93 24.94
CA PRO A 10 -3.73 7.55 24.07
C PRO A 10 -3.28 7.61 22.60
N LYS A 11 -3.67 6.61 21.80
CA LYS A 11 -3.34 6.57 20.37
C LYS A 11 -3.90 7.81 19.67
N PRO A 12 -3.30 8.28 18.56
CA PRO A 12 -3.67 9.56 17.90
C PRO A 12 -5.14 9.69 17.51
N LEU A 13 -5.80 8.58 17.18
CA LEU A 13 -7.22 8.56 16.80
C LEU A 13 -8.13 7.97 17.89
N ALA A 14 -7.67 7.95 19.16
CA ALA A 14 -8.52 7.51 20.27
C ALA A 14 -9.81 8.33 20.31
N GLY A 15 -10.96 7.64 20.35
CA GLY A 15 -12.28 8.27 20.33
C GLY A 15 -12.86 8.56 18.94
N VAL A 16 -12.11 8.36 17.86
CA VAL A 16 -12.62 8.43 16.49
C VAL A 16 -13.35 7.13 16.16
N ARG A 17 -14.59 7.23 15.68
CA ARG A 17 -15.44 6.09 15.28
C ARG A 17 -15.54 5.99 13.76
N VAL A 18 -15.19 4.83 13.21
CA VAL A 18 -15.17 4.56 11.78
C VAL A 18 -16.16 3.44 11.44
N LEU A 19 -17.06 3.72 10.51
CA LEU A 19 -17.97 2.73 9.94
C LEU A 19 -17.43 2.31 8.57
N ASP A 20 -16.92 1.07 8.49
CA ASP A 20 -16.29 0.51 7.27
C ASP A 20 -17.28 -0.41 6.54
N LEU A 21 -17.94 0.12 5.52
CA LEU A 21 -18.86 -0.63 4.62
C LEU A 21 -18.10 -1.18 3.41
N SER A 22 -16.79 -0.94 3.32
CA SER A 22 -16.01 -1.34 2.16
C SER A 22 -15.64 -2.82 2.17
N ARG A 23 -15.28 -3.34 1.01
CA ARG A 23 -14.91 -4.74 0.79
C ARG A 23 -13.61 -4.82 0.00
N VAL A 24 -13.06 -6.00 -0.06
CA VAL A 24 -11.87 -6.39 -0.81
C VAL A 24 -10.59 -5.81 -0.19
N LEU A 25 -10.01 -4.73 -0.71
CA LEU A 25 -8.67 -4.33 -0.24
C LEU A 25 -8.53 -2.83 0.03
N ALA A 26 -8.79 -1.94 -0.92
CA ALA A 26 -8.46 -0.52 -0.79
C ALA A 26 -9.13 0.15 0.44
N GLY A 27 -10.44 -0.01 0.58
CA GLY A 27 -11.18 0.50 1.75
C GLY A 27 -10.83 -0.22 3.05
N PRO A 28 -10.82 -1.57 3.07
CA PRO A 28 -10.37 -2.31 4.24
C PRO A 28 -8.96 -1.95 4.69
N TRP A 29 -8.03 -1.70 3.77
CA TRP A 29 -6.68 -1.23 4.09
C TRP A 29 -6.70 0.13 4.80
N ALA A 30 -7.51 1.09 4.29
CA ALA A 30 -7.70 2.38 4.97
C ALA A 30 -8.30 2.21 6.37
N GLY A 31 -9.34 1.39 6.52
CA GLY A 31 -9.95 1.07 7.82
C GLY A 31 -8.95 0.47 8.80
N GLN A 32 -8.09 -0.47 8.35
CA GLN A 32 -7.02 -1.06 9.17
C GLN A 32 -5.99 -0.01 9.62
N MET A 33 -5.57 0.89 8.73
CA MET A 33 -4.63 1.96 9.09
C MET A 33 -5.22 2.88 10.17
N LEU A 34 -6.50 3.25 10.06
CA LEU A 34 -7.19 4.06 11.07
C LEU A 34 -7.29 3.31 12.40
N ALA A 35 -7.59 2.01 12.38
CA ALA A 35 -7.62 1.16 13.57
C ALA A 35 -6.25 1.06 14.27
N ASP A 36 -5.18 0.95 13.50
CA ASP A 36 -3.82 0.93 14.04
C ASP A 36 -3.47 2.25 14.76
N TYR A 37 -3.95 3.38 14.24
CA TYR A 37 -3.83 4.69 14.89
C TYR A 37 -4.80 4.88 16.07
N GLY A 38 -5.66 3.91 16.37
CA GLY A 38 -6.49 3.90 17.57
C GLY A 38 -7.96 4.26 17.36
N ALA A 39 -8.41 4.40 16.12
CA ALA A 39 -9.84 4.55 15.84
C ALA A 39 -10.59 3.25 16.18
N ASP A 40 -11.84 3.39 16.65
CA ASP A 40 -12.78 2.29 16.79
C ASP A 40 -13.45 2.02 15.43
N VAL A 41 -13.07 0.92 14.80
CA VAL A 41 -13.52 0.59 13.44
C VAL A 41 -14.50 -0.56 13.47
N ILE A 42 -15.74 -0.30 13.02
CA ILE A 42 -16.79 -1.30 12.84
C ILE A 42 -16.89 -1.61 11.34
N LYS A 43 -16.55 -2.85 10.97
CA LYS A 43 -16.74 -3.36 9.63
C LYS A 43 -18.16 -3.92 9.48
N VAL A 44 -18.90 -3.35 8.56
CA VAL A 44 -20.25 -3.84 8.20
C VAL A 44 -20.13 -4.88 7.10
N GLU A 45 -20.59 -6.07 7.35
CA GLU A 45 -20.51 -7.20 6.44
C GLU A 45 -21.88 -7.75 6.08
N ARG A 46 -21.98 -8.42 4.94
CA ARG A 46 -23.20 -9.08 4.51
C ARG A 46 -23.47 -10.31 5.40
N PRO A 47 -24.69 -10.49 5.93
CA PRO A 47 -25.04 -11.63 6.75
C PRO A 47 -24.74 -12.96 6.06
N GLY A 48 -24.15 -13.91 6.81
CA GLY A 48 -23.87 -15.28 6.40
C GLY A 48 -22.68 -15.44 5.40
N VAL A 49 -22.26 -14.37 4.73
CA VAL A 49 -21.20 -14.44 3.70
C VAL A 49 -19.98 -13.60 4.06
N GLY A 50 -20.21 -12.42 4.61
CA GLY A 50 -19.16 -11.45 4.94
C GLY A 50 -18.54 -10.75 3.72
N ASP A 51 -17.30 -10.32 3.89
CA ASP A 51 -16.44 -9.78 2.83
C ASP A 51 -16.03 -10.91 1.88
N ASP A 52 -16.04 -10.64 0.57
CA ASP A 52 -15.67 -11.62 -0.46
C ASP A 52 -14.28 -12.23 -0.20
N THR A 53 -13.34 -11.44 0.37
CA THR A 53 -11.98 -11.90 0.68
C THR A 53 -11.89 -12.95 1.76
N ARG A 54 -12.94 -13.18 2.55
CA ARG A 54 -12.98 -14.29 3.52
C ARG A 54 -12.82 -15.64 2.85
N THR A 55 -13.24 -15.75 1.58
CA THR A 55 -13.21 -16.98 0.78
C THR A 55 -12.09 -17.05 -0.24
N TRP A 56 -11.22 -16.02 -0.34
CA TRP A 56 -10.13 -15.97 -1.34
C TRP A 56 -8.86 -16.70 -0.87
N GLY A 57 -9.02 -17.95 -0.45
CA GLY A 57 -7.92 -18.87 -0.15
C GLY A 57 -7.77 -19.94 -1.23
N PRO A 58 -6.73 -20.79 -1.16
CA PRO A 58 -5.69 -20.87 -0.14
C PRO A 58 -4.71 -19.69 -0.17
N PRO A 59 -3.92 -19.44 0.91
CA PRO A 59 -3.91 -20.20 2.17
C PRO A 59 -5.04 -19.79 3.11
N TRP A 60 -5.33 -20.69 4.05
CA TRP A 60 -6.37 -20.53 5.06
C TRP A 60 -5.77 -20.47 6.47
N TRP A 61 -6.38 -19.70 7.36
CA TRP A 61 -6.15 -19.73 8.80
C TRP A 61 -7.36 -20.33 9.51
N GLY A 62 -7.11 -21.21 10.47
CA GLY A 62 -8.16 -21.98 11.14
C GLY A 62 -8.56 -23.23 10.34
N GLU A 63 -9.54 -23.95 10.87
CA GLU A 63 -10.03 -25.22 10.33
C GLU A 63 -11.55 -25.19 10.14
N GLY A 64 -12.07 -26.12 9.33
CA GLY A 64 -13.49 -26.31 9.12
C GLY A 64 -14.18 -25.11 8.48
N GLU A 65 -15.41 -24.83 8.93
CA GLU A 65 -16.23 -23.74 8.41
C GLU A 65 -15.84 -22.35 8.94
N GLU A 66 -15.11 -22.31 10.06
CA GLU A 66 -14.64 -21.05 10.67
C GLU A 66 -13.31 -20.56 10.07
N ARG A 67 -12.72 -21.32 9.15
CA ARG A 67 -11.49 -20.91 8.48
C ARG A 67 -11.70 -19.61 7.69
N VAL A 68 -10.66 -18.79 7.67
CA VAL A 68 -10.65 -17.53 6.94
C VAL A 68 -9.43 -17.44 6.02
N ALA A 69 -9.59 -16.89 4.84
CA ALA A 69 -8.47 -16.72 3.91
C ALA A 69 -7.45 -15.70 4.42
N ALA A 70 -6.16 -15.96 4.20
CA ALA A 70 -5.08 -15.04 4.52
C ALA A 70 -5.27 -13.66 3.86
N TYR A 71 -5.96 -13.59 2.73
CA TYR A 71 -6.29 -12.34 2.06
C TYR A 71 -7.16 -11.41 2.94
N PHE A 72 -8.17 -11.97 3.63
CA PHE A 72 -8.98 -11.18 4.57
C PHE A 72 -8.13 -10.69 5.76
N LEU A 73 -7.23 -11.53 6.26
CA LEU A 73 -6.39 -11.21 7.42
C LEU A 73 -5.46 -10.03 7.17
N CYS A 74 -4.97 -9.84 5.93
CA CYS A 74 -3.99 -8.80 5.63
C CYS A 74 -4.52 -7.37 5.75
N ALA A 75 -5.86 -7.16 5.71
CA ALA A 75 -6.48 -5.83 5.65
C ALA A 75 -7.53 -5.55 6.73
N ASN A 76 -7.72 -6.46 7.72
CA ASN A 76 -8.83 -6.34 8.66
C ASN A 76 -8.45 -6.42 10.14
N ARG A 77 -7.15 -6.34 10.48
CA ARG A 77 -6.70 -6.22 11.88
C ARG A 77 -7.27 -4.94 12.51
N GLY A 78 -7.60 -5.03 13.78
CA GLY A 78 -8.04 -3.87 14.56
C GLY A 78 -9.50 -3.50 14.39
N LYS A 79 -10.27 -4.30 13.67
CA LYS A 79 -11.69 -4.04 13.43
C LYS A 79 -12.57 -4.95 14.27
N ARG A 80 -13.79 -4.47 14.56
CA ARG A 80 -14.92 -5.29 14.98
C ARG A 80 -15.81 -5.56 13.76
N SER A 81 -16.50 -6.68 13.69
CA SER A 81 -17.42 -6.99 12.58
C SER A 81 -18.87 -6.97 13.07
N ILE A 82 -19.76 -6.53 12.21
CA ILE A 82 -21.22 -6.61 12.39
C ILE A 82 -21.89 -7.02 11.07
N ALA A 83 -22.77 -8.00 11.15
CA ALA A 83 -23.50 -8.47 9.97
C ALA A 83 -24.81 -7.70 9.79
N ILE A 84 -24.90 -6.87 8.74
CA ILE A 84 -26.08 -6.06 8.39
C ILE A 84 -26.39 -6.22 6.91
N ASP A 85 -27.65 -6.56 6.60
CA ASP A 85 -28.16 -6.46 5.23
C ASP A 85 -28.58 -5.01 4.92
N ILE A 86 -27.68 -4.28 4.25
CA ILE A 86 -27.88 -2.87 3.88
C ILE A 86 -29.02 -2.65 2.86
N ALA A 87 -29.58 -3.70 2.27
CA ALA A 87 -30.72 -3.60 1.36
C ALA A 87 -32.06 -3.76 2.08
N SER A 88 -32.08 -4.26 3.31
CA SER A 88 -33.30 -4.38 4.12
C SER A 88 -33.64 -3.06 4.83
N SER A 89 -34.93 -2.86 5.12
CA SER A 89 -35.38 -1.69 5.90
C SER A 89 -34.72 -1.59 7.27
N ASP A 90 -34.58 -2.72 7.95
CA ASP A 90 -33.98 -2.79 9.28
C ASP A 90 -32.48 -2.53 9.22
N GLY A 91 -31.80 -3.06 8.22
CA GLY A 91 -30.37 -2.81 8.02
C GLY A 91 -30.08 -1.35 7.66
N ILE A 92 -30.90 -0.72 6.81
CA ILE A 92 -30.82 0.72 6.53
C ILE A 92 -30.98 1.53 7.82
N ALA A 93 -31.96 1.19 8.66
CA ALA A 93 -32.23 1.87 9.92
C ALA A 93 -31.01 1.72 10.88
N GLN A 94 -30.45 0.53 11.00
CA GLN A 94 -29.25 0.27 11.81
C GLN A 94 -28.04 1.08 11.34
N ILE A 95 -27.76 1.11 10.02
CA ILE A 95 -26.66 1.92 9.48
C ILE A 95 -26.87 3.40 9.79
N LYS A 96 -28.08 3.94 9.60
CA LYS A 96 -28.38 5.34 9.93
C LYS A 96 -28.19 5.64 11.41
N GLN A 97 -28.54 4.71 12.30
CA GLN A 97 -28.30 4.85 13.72
C GLN A 97 -26.79 4.91 14.04
N LEU A 98 -25.99 4.00 13.47
CA LEU A 98 -24.53 3.99 13.64
C LEU A 98 -23.88 5.27 13.10
N VAL A 99 -24.37 5.80 11.99
CA VAL A 99 -23.86 7.03 11.35
C VAL A 99 -24.03 8.27 12.23
N VAL A 100 -25.07 8.35 13.07
CA VAL A 100 -25.27 9.49 13.99
C VAL A 100 -24.06 9.72 14.90
N GLU A 101 -23.40 8.64 15.29
CA GLU A 101 -22.24 8.67 16.19
C GLU A 101 -20.89 8.46 15.46
N ALA A 102 -20.92 8.16 14.17
CA ALA A 102 -19.70 7.93 13.39
C ALA A 102 -19.00 9.24 13.01
N ASP A 103 -17.69 9.22 13.07
CA ASP A 103 -16.85 10.31 12.56
C ASP A 103 -16.53 10.14 11.09
N VAL A 104 -16.34 8.88 10.65
CA VAL A 104 -15.93 8.51 9.30
C VAL A 104 -16.78 7.34 8.81
N LEU A 105 -17.19 7.39 7.55
CA LEU A 105 -17.73 6.24 6.84
C LEU A 105 -16.88 5.99 5.60
N ILE A 106 -16.49 4.73 5.38
CA ILE A 106 -15.75 4.28 4.20
C ILE A 106 -16.60 3.30 3.43
N GLU A 107 -16.72 3.48 2.12
CA GLU A 107 -17.47 2.57 1.25
C GLU A 107 -16.78 2.40 -0.12
N ASN A 108 -17.07 1.31 -0.83
CA ASN A 108 -16.59 1.08 -2.18
C ASN A 108 -17.64 0.41 -3.09
N TYR A 109 -18.88 0.83 -2.96
CA TYR A 109 -19.97 0.42 -3.82
C TYR A 109 -19.92 1.13 -5.18
N LYS A 110 -20.61 0.58 -6.16
CA LYS A 110 -20.78 1.26 -7.46
C LYS A 110 -21.46 2.61 -7.25
N VAL A 111 -21.04 3.60 -8.02
CA VAL A 111 -21.62 4.96 -7.99
C VAL A 111 -23.15 4.90 -8.09
N GLY A 112 -23.83 5.61 -7.20
CA GLY A 112 -25.29 5.67 -7.10
C GLY A 112 -25.96 4.44 -6.45
N GLN A 113 -25.22 3.37 -6.11
CA GLN A 113 -25.84 2.19 -5.50
C GLN A 113 -26.38 2.50 -4.10
N LEU A 114 -25.62 3.17 -3.25
CA LEU A 114 -26.03 3.51 -1.89
C LEU A 114 -27.13 4.59 -1.85
N ALA A 115 -27.23 5.42 -2.88
CA ALA A 115 -28.32 6.40 -3.00
C ALA A 115 -29.72 5.75 -3.02
N LYS A 116 -29.83 4.54 -3.58
CA LYS A 116 -31.10 3.77 -3.58
C LYS A 116 -31.61 3.45 -2.19
N TYR A 117 -30.71 3.41 -1.21
CA TYR A 117 -31.01 3.10 0.19
C TYR A 117 -30.99 4.35 1.09
N GLY A 118 -30.69 5.54 0.52
CA GLY A 118 -30.44 6.76 1.28
C GLY A 118 -29.27 6.65 2.23
N LEU A 119 -28.23 5.93 1.79
CA LEU A 119 -26.95 5.71 2.47
C LEU A 119 -25.78 6.38 1.74
N ASP A 120 -26.05 7.24 0.77
CA ASP A 120 -25.09 8.08 0.06
C ASP A 120 -24.65 9.29 0.89
N ALA A 121 -23.53 9.91 0.49
CA ALA A 121 -22.94 11.04 1.22
C ALA A 121 -23.94 12.18 1.47
N PRO A 122 -24.71 12.70 0.47
CA PRO A 122 -25.67 13.75 0.72
C PRO A 122 -26.79 13.38 1.71
N SER A 123 -27.23 12.13 1.71
CA SER A 123 -28.29 11.65 2.63
C SER A 123 -27.76 11.51 4.06
N LEU A 124 -26.58 10.91 4.24
CA LEU A 124 -26.03 10.67 5.56
C LEU A 124 -25.42 11.93 6.19
N GLN A 125 -24.89 12.87 5.40
CA GLN A 125 -24.42 14.16 5.90
C GLN A 125 -25.56 15.11 6.32
N LYS A 126 -26.79 14.92 5.84
CA LYS A 126 -27.96 15.59 6.41
C LYS A 126 -28.28 15.08 7.82
N LEU A 127 -28.05 13.78 8.06
CA LEU A 127 -28.26 13.15 9.36
C LEU A 127 -27.13 13.49 10.33
N ASN A 128 -25.87 13.45 9.85
CA ASN A 128 -24.68 13.80 10.60
C ASN A 128 -23.81 14.78 9.77
N PRO A 129 -23.99 16.11 9.93
CA PRO A 129 -23.22 17.11 9.18
C PRO A 129 -21.71 17.09 9.46
N ARG A 130 -21.27 16.37 10.48
CA ARG A 130 -19.85 16.20 10.84
C ARG A 130 -19.22 14.96 10.21
N LEU A 131 -20.03 14.11 9.54
CA LEU A 131 -19.56 12.86 8.95
C LEU A 131 -18.58 13.11 7.80
N ILE A 132 -17.41 12.51 7.90
CA ILE A 132 -16.47 12.38 6.79
C ILE A 132 -16.84 11.12 6.02
N TYR A 133 -17.31 11.28 4.79
CA TYR A 133 -17.76 10.20 3.95
C TYR A 133 -16.72 9.94 2.86
N CYS A 134 -16.10 8.77 2.84
CA CYS A 134 -15.08 8.39 1.86
C CYS A 134 -15.61 7.33 0.91
N SER A 135 -15.82 7.71 -0.36
CA SER A 135 -16.16 6.80 -1.45
C SER A 135 -14.89 6.38 -2.17
N ILE A 136 -14.65 5.07 -2.27
CA ILE A 136 -13.53 4.50 -3.02
C ILE A 136 -14.10 3.78 -4.25
N THR A 137 -13.72 4.23 -5.45
CA THR A 137 -14.23 3.67 -6.70
C THR A 137 -13.13 3.48 -7.74
N GLY A 138 -13.43 2.77 -8.82
CA GLY A 138 -12.46 2.57 -9.89
C GLY A 138 -12.08 3.87 -10.60
N TYR A 139 -13.07 4.75 -10.88
CA TYR A 139 -12.90 5.90 -11.79
C TYR A 139 -13.46 7.22 -11.22
N GLY A 140 -13.79 7.28 -9.93
CA GLY A 140 -14.37 8.47 -9.31
C GLY A 140 -15.89 8.52 -9.39
N GLN A 141 -16.47 9.47 -8.65
CA GLN A 141 -17.91 9.69 -8.58
C GLN A 141 -18.46 10.39 -9.82
N GLU A 142 -17.61 11.08 -10.55
CA GLU A 142 -17.93 11.86 -11.75
C GLU A 142 -17.07 11.44 -12.94
N GLY A 143 -17.38 11.96 -14.13
CA GLY A 143 -16.62 11.67 -15.35
C GLY A 143 -17.20 10.55 -16.21
N PRO A 144 -16.65 10.35 -17.40
CA PRO A 144 -17.22 9.45 -18.41
C PRO A 144 -17.20 7.97 -18.01
N LEU A 145 -16.31 7.57 -17.10
CA LEU A 145 -16.15 6.20 -16.64
C LEU A 145 -16.70 5.93 -15.23
N SER A 146 -17.36 6.89 -14.58
CA SER A 146 -17.85 6.75 -13.21
C SER A 146 -18.80 5.56 -13.00
N HIS A 147 -19.51 5.13 -14.04
CA HIS A 147 -20.40 3.96 -14.02
C HIS A 147 -19.64 2.63 -14.12
N LYS A 148 -18.37 2.64 -14.52
CA LYS A 148 -17.57 1.44 -14.76
C LYS A 148 -17.00 0.92 -13.44
N ALA A 149 -17.07 -0.39 -13.23
CA ALA A 149 -16.37 -1.04 -12.11
C ALA A 149 -14.87 -1.08 -12.41
N GLY A 150 -14.05 -0.81 -11.41
CA GLY A 150 -12.58 -0.93 -11.49
C GLY A 150 -12.06 -1.84 -10.39
N TYR A 151 -11.20 -2.79 -10.80
CA TYR A 151 -10.35 -3.57 -9.89
C TYR A 151 -8.90 -3.19 -10.13
N ASP A 152 -8.07 -3.35 -9.12
CA ASP A 152 -6.63 -3.03 -9.15
C ASP A 152 -5.96 -3.40 -10.49
N PHE A 153 -6.07 -4.64 -10.92
CA PHE A 153 -5.41 -5.11 -12.14
C PHE A 153 -5.88 -4.38 -13.41
N ALA A 154 -7.19 -4.13 -13.52
CA ALA A 154 -7.74 -3.40 -14.65
C ALA A 154 -7.25 -1.94 -14.65
N ILE A 155 -7.16 -1.33 -13.48
CA ILE A 155 -6.66 0.04 -13.33
C ILE A 155 -5.15 0.13 -13.60
N GLN A 156 -4.34 -0.84 -13.15
CA GLN A 156 -2.91 -0.88 -13.51
C GLN A 156 -2.71 -0.89 -15.04
N ALA A 157 -3.60 -1.56 -15.78
CA ALA A 157 -3.56 -1.58 -17.24
C ALA A 157 -4.01 -0.24 -17.84
N GLU A 158 -5.20 0.26 -17.46
CA GLU A 158 -5.85 1.40 -18.12
C GLU A 158 -5.22 2.75 -17.70
N ALA A 159 -4.66 2.84 -16.49
CA ALA A 159 -4.00 4.04 -15.97
C ALA A 159 -2.46 4.03 -16.16
N GLY A 160 -1.94 3.21 -17.07
CA GLY A 160 -0.60 3.33 -17.63
C GLY A 160 0.53 2.59 -16.89
N LEU A 161 0.33 2.04 -15.68
CA LEU A 161 1.43 1.39 -14.93
C LEU A 161 2.01 0.19 -15.71
N MET A 162 1.16 -0.63 -16.31
CA MET A 162 1.62 -1.80 -17.08
C MET A 162 2.38 -1.42 -18.36
N SER A 163 2.18 -0.20 -18.90
CA SER A 163 2.91 0.27 -20.07
C SER A 163 4.40 0.49 -19.79
N VAL A 164 4.76 0.73 -18.51
CA VAL A 164 6.14 0.98 -18.06
C VAL A 164 6.71 -0.14 -17.19
N THR A 165 5.92 -1.20 -16.92
CA THR A 165 6.32 -2.35 -16.08
C THR A 165 6.48 -3.61 -16.93
N GLY A 166 7.64 -4.25 -16.81
CA GLY A 166 8.00 -5.48 -17.55
C GLY A 166 9.28 -5.33 -18.36
N GLU A 167 9.74 -6.41 -18.96
CA GLU A 167 10.94 -6.47 -19.78
C GLU A 167 10.86 -5.58 -21.02
N LYS A 168 12.02 -5.02 -21.46
CA LYS A 168 12.14 -4.25 -22.69
C LYS A 168 11.69 -5.09 -23.89
N GLY A 169 10.62 -4.67 -24.57
CA GLY A 169 10.03 -5.41 -25.68
C GLY A 169 9.20 -6.65 -25.27
N GLY A 170 9.07 -6.94 -23.98
CA GLY A 170 8.24 -8.02 -23.47
C GLY A 170 6.76 -7.64 -23.30
N GLU A 171 5.97 -8.52 -22.70
CA GLU A 171 4.57 -8.25 -22.40
C GLU A 171 4.43 -7.19 -21.28
N PRO A 172 3.37 -6.35 -21.30
CA PRO A 172 3.02 -5.50 -20.17
C PRO A 172 2.73 -6.34 -18.92
N GLN A 173 3.36 -6.00 -17.79
CA GLN A 173 3.22 -6.76 -16.56
C GLN A 173 2.59 -5.91 -15.46
N LYS A 174 1.72 -6.51 -14.65
CA LYS A 174 1.26 -5.90 -13.41
C LYS A 174 2.32 -6.04 -12.31
N VAL A 175 2.25 -5.19 -11.30
CA VAL A 175 2.99 -5.39 -10.05
C VAL A 175 2.47 -6.64 -9.32
N GLY A 176 3.34 -7.36 -8.65
CA GLY A 176 3.01 -8.63 -7.99
C GLY A 176 2.00 -8.55 -6.84
N VAL A 177 1.79 -7.35 -6.28
CA VAL A 177 0.75 -7.05 -5.29
C VAL A 177 -0.30 -6.12 -5.91
N ALA A 178 -1.48 -6.00 -5.28
CA ALA A 178 -2.54 -5.08 -5.68
C ALA A 178 -2.16 -3.63 -5.27
N VAL A 179 -1.15 -3.08 -5.94
CA VAL A 179 -0.47 -1.83 -5.54
C VAL A 179 -1.37 -0.62 -5.65
N THR A 180 -2.28 -0.60 -6.63
CA THR A 180 -3.25 0.49 -6.80
C THR A 180 -4.23 0.53 -5.64
N ASP A 181 -4.76 -0.62 -5.23
CA ASP A 181 -5.64 -0.74 -4.06
C ASP A 181 -4.95 -0.28 -2.78
N LEU A 182 -3.73 -0.79 -2.52
CA LEU A 182 -2.95 -0.44 -1.33
C LEU A 182 -2.69 1.07 -1.26
N MET A 183 -2.24 1.66 -2.36
CA MET A 183 -1.98 3.11 -2.42
C MET A 183 -3.26 3.93 -2.33
N THR A 184 -4.37 3.48 -2.91
CA THR A 184 -5.67 4.14 -2.75
C THR A 184 -6.10 4.14 -1.29
N GLY A 185 -5.89 3.03 -0.55
CA GLY A 185 -6.12 2.98 0.88
C GLY A 185 -5.26 3.97 1.67
N VAL A 186 -3.99 4.15 1.30
CA VAL A 186 -3.08 5.15 1.89
C VAL A 186 -3.54 6.58 1.60
N TYR A 187 -3.87 6.90 0.34
CA TYR A 187 -4.38 8.23 -0.04
C TYR A 187 -5.73 8.53 0.63
N ALA A 188 -6.66 7.56 0.68
CA ALA A 188 -7.93 7.70 1.38
C ALA A 188 -7.72 7.98 2.87
N THR A 189 -6.82 7.23 3.54
CA THR A 189 -6.47 7.50 4.94
C THR A 189 -5.91 8.90 5.13
N THR A 190 -5.01 9.35 4.25
CA THR A 190 -4.43 10.70 4.31
C THR A 190 -5.50 11.78 4.16
N ALA A 191 -6.43 11.62 3.20
CA ALA A 191 -7.53 12.55 2.99
C ALA A 191 -8.52 12.55 4.19
N ILE A 192 -8.80 11.39 4.78
CA ILE A 192 -9.62 11.27 6.00
C ILE A 192 -8.97 12.02 7.17
N LEU A 193 -7.66 11.84 7.39
CA LEU A 193 -6.92 12.55 8.44
C LEU A 193 -6.93 14.07 8.23
N ALA A 194 -6.75 14.54 6.99
CA ALA A 194 -6.86 15.95 6.65
C ALA A 194 -8.27 16.51 6.92
N ALA A 195 -9.33 15.76 6.57
CA ALA A 195 -10.71 16.13 6.84
C ALA A 195 -11.05 16.11 8.33
N LEU A 196 -10.52 15.17 9.11
CA LEU A 196 -10.63 15.15 10.57
C LEU A 196 -9.99 16.39 11.21
N TYR A 197 -8.80 16.77 10.70
CA TYR A 197 -8.11 17.98 11.18
C TYR A 197 -8.91 19.25 10.84
N GLU A 198 -9.36 19.41 9.59
CA GLU A 198 -10.18 20.55 9.15
C GLU A 198 -11.49 20.66 9.94
N ARG A 199 -12.12 19.52 10.25
CA ARG A 199 -13.38 19.46 10.99
C ARG A 199 -13.28 20.08 12.39
N ASN A 200 -12.11 20.09 13.03
CA ASN A 200 -11.90 20.74 14.33
C ASN A 200 -12.13 22.26 14.26
N THR A 201 -11.91 22.86 13.09
CA THR A 201 -12.11 24.31 12.87
C THR A 201 -13.48 24.60 12.26
N THR A 202 -13.91 23.79 11.28
CA THR A 202 -15.13 24.04 10.53
C THR A 202 -16.38 23.47 11.17
N GLY A 203 -16.23 22.48 12.03
CA GLY A 203 -17.34 21.69 12.58
C GLY A 203 -18.06 20.81 11.56
N LYS A 204 -17.61 20.76 10.29
CA LYS A 204 -18.28 20.05 9.19
C LYS A 204 -17.46 18.88 8.69
N GLY A 205 -18.14 17.83 8.25
CA GLY A 205 -17.55 16.72 7.52
C GLY A 205 -17.28 17.06 6.05
N ARG A 206 -16.69 16.08 5.35
CA ARG A 206 -16.39 16.16 3.90
C ARG A 206 -16.86 14.89 3.19
N HIS A 207 -17.21 15.02 1.91
CA HIS A 207 -17.25 13.88 1.00
C HIS A 207 -15.88 13.80 0.30
N ILE A 208 -15.23 12.65 0.42
CA ILE A 208 -13.95 12.32 -0.21
C ILE A 208 -14.24 11.35 -1.34
N ASP A 209 -13.87 11.72 -2.55
CA ASP A 209 -13.89 10.86 -3.73
C ASP A 209 -12.48 10.33 -3.97
N ALA A 210 -12.26 9.05 -3.74
CA ALA A 210 -10.97 8.37 -3.91
C ALA A 210 -11.05 7.42 -5.11
N SER A 211 -10.53 7.86 -6.23
CA SER A 211 -10.49 7.10 -7.48
C SER A 211 -9.21 6.28 -7.59
N LEU A 212 -9.34 4.97 -7.83
CA LEU A 212 -8.18 4.11 -8.10
C LEU A 212 -7.40 4.60 -9.33
N PHE A 213 -8.12 5.04 -10.38
CA PHE A 213 -7.52 5.57 -11.60
C PHE A 213 -6.66 6.80 -11.32
N ASP A 214 -7.18 7.78 -10.58
CA ASP A 214 -6.45 9.02 -10.27
C ASP A 214 -5.21 8.75 -9.42
N VAL A 215 -5.36 7.88 -8.41
CA VAL A 215 -4.22 7.43 -7.57
C VAL A 215 -3.16 6.75 -8.43
N GLN A 216 -3.57 5.85 -9.34
CA GLN A 216 -2.62 5.16 -10.22
C GLN A 216 -1.91 6.14 -11.17
N VAL A 217 -2.60 7.12 -11.73
CA VAL A 217 -1.98 8.17 -12.55
C VAL A 217 -0.97 8.99 -11.73
N ALA A 218 -1.32 9.36 -10.49
CA ALA A 218 -0.38 10.04 -9.59
C ALA A 218 0.88 9.19 -9.30
N MET A 219 0.73 7.86 -9.21
CA MET A 219 1.85 6.95 -8.99
C MET A 219 2.81 6.84 -10.19
N LEU A 220 2.44 7.26 -11.39
CA LEU A 220 3.37 7.31 -12.53
C LEU A 220 4.54 8.29 -12.30
N ALA A 221 4.38 9.26 -11.40
CA ALA A 221 5.43 10.14 -10.89
C ALA A 221 6.35 10.69 -12.01
N ASN A 222 7.65 10.31 -11.98
CA ASN A 222 8.63 10.75 -12.98
C ASN A 222 8.31 10.29 -14.41
N GLN A 223 7.64 9.15 -14.60
CA GLN A 223 7.26 8.69 -15.94
C GLN A 223 6.20 9.61 -16.55
N ALA A 224 5.19 10.04 -15.76
CA ALA A 224 4.24 11.04 -16.20
C ALA A 224 4.93 12.39 -16.51
N SER A 225 5.89 12.80 -15.68
CA SER A 225 6.67 14.02 -15.93
C SER A 225 7.54 13.92 -17.19
N ASN A 226 8.14 12.74 -17.44
CA ASN A 226 8.92 12.50 -18.66
C ASN A 226 8.05 12.66 -19.93
N GLU A 227 6.80 12.19 -19.89
CA GLU A 227 5.86 12.39 -21.00
C GLU A 227 5.42 13.84 -21.12
N LEU A 228 4.95 14.45 -20.03
CA LEU A 228 4.36 15.79 -20.05
C LEU A 228 5.38 16.89 -20.42
N VAL A 229 6.64 16.74 -19.98
CA VAL A 229 7.71 17.75 -20.18
C VAL A 229 8.59 17.40 -21.37
N GLY A 230 8.92 16.15 -21.53
CA GLY A 230 9.91 15.67 -22.50
C GLY A 230 9.31 15.03 -23.75
N HIS A 231 8.02 14.72 -23.77
CA HIS A 231 7.35 13.95 -24.85
C HIS A 231 8.13 12.68 -25.22
N THR A 232 8.66 11.98 -24.19
CA THR A 232 9.61 10.87 -24.38
C THR A 232 8.93 9.53 -24.59
N HIS A 233 7.60 9.46 -24.46
CA HIS A 233 6.79 8.23 -24.57
C HIS A 233 7.37 7.07 -23.76
N PRO A 234 7.27 7.11 -22.41
CA PRO A 234 7.86 6.09 -21.54
C PRO A 234 7.44 4.68 -21.92
N THR A 235 8.38 3.78 -21.92
CA THR A 235 8.19 2.36 -22.28
C THR A 235 8.79 1.46 -21.20
N ARG A 236 8.53 0.16 -21.32
CA ARG A 236 9.14 -0.84 -20.44
C ARG A 236 10.65 -0.91 -20.63
N MET A 237 11.37 -0.87 -19.54
CA MET A 237 12.84 -0.89 -19.49
C MET A 237 13.39 -2.04 -18.63
N GLY A 238 12.56 -3.03 -18.30
CA GLY A 238 12.93 -4.04 -17.31
C GLY A 238 13.16 -3.38 -15.94
N ASN A 239 14.30 -3.66 -15.36
CA ASN A 239 14.71 -3.07 -14.07
C ASN A 239 15.50 -1.75 -14.21
N ALA A 240 15.71 -1.23 -15.43
CA ALA A 240 16.54 -0.04 -15.62
C ALA A 240 15.78 1.24 -15.34
N HIS A 241 16.42 2.17 -14.62
CA HIS A 241 15.86 3.50 -14.38
C HIS A 241 15.99 4.38 -15.66
N PRO A 242 14.93 5.12 -16.07
CA PRO A 242 14.98 5.93 -17.29
C PRO A 242 15.98 7.09 -17.23
N ASN A 243 16.12 7.72 -16.09
CA ASN A 243 16.87 8.99 -15.93
C ASN A 243 18.18 8.87 -15.15
N ILE A 244 18.53 7.67 -14.63
CA ILE A 244 19.72 7.46 -13.80
C ILE A 244 20.45 6.18 -14.26
N VAL A 245 21.80 6.24 -14.40
CA VAL A 245 22.63 5.11 -14.82
C VAL A 245 23.96 5.10 -14.05
N PRO A 246 24.39 3.92 -13.51
CA PRO A 246 23.64 2.67 -13.40
C PRO A 246 22.64 2.69 -12.24
N TYR A 247 21.41 2.29 -12.51
CA TYR A 247 20.38 2.10 -11.51
C TYR A 247 19.46 0.97 -12.02
N GLN A 248 19.83 -0.27 -11.72
CA GLN A 248 19.14 -1.46 -12.23
C GLN A 248 19.62 -2.75 -11.55
N VAL A 249 19.01 -3.86 -11.91
CA VAL A 249 19.52 -5.20 -11.56
C VAL A 249 20.65 -5.59 -12.49
N PHE A 250 21.73 -6.15 -11.91
CA PHE A 250 22.83 -6.76 -12.63
C PHE A 250 22.97 -8.24 -12.24
N PRO A 251 23.34 -9.12 -13.18
CA PRO A 251 23.73 -10.47 -12.83
C PRO A 251 25.08 -10.45 -12.10
N THR A 252 25.24 -11.36 -11.14
CA THR A 252 26.48 -11.66 -10.45
C THR A 252 26.92 -13.09 -10.79
N ARG A 253 28.03 -13.55 -10.29
CA ARG A 253 28.52 -14.91 -10.56
C ARG A 253 27.54 -16.01 -10.10
N ASP A 254 26.81 -15.74 -9.00
CA ASP A 254 25.92 -16.70 -8.33
C ASP A 254 24.44 -16.28 -8.29
N GLY A 255 24.08 -15.13 -8.89
CA GLY A 255 22.69 -14.64 -8.83
C GLY A 255 22.48 -13.26 -9.42
N HIS A 256 21.78 -12.40 -8.70
CA HIS A 256 21.46 -11.05 -9.14
C HIS A 256 21.55 -10.05 -7.98
N MET A 257 21.95 -8.82 -8.29
CA MET A 257 22.03 -7.72 -7.33
C MET A 257 21.46 -6.43 -7.93
N VAL A 258 20.76 -5.66 -7.12
CA VAL A 258 20.44 -4.27 -7.43
C VAL A 258 21.66 -3.41 -7.18
N LEU A 259 22.05 -2.60 -8.17
CA LEU A 259 23.02 -1.53 -8.05
C LEU A 259 22.29 -0.19 -8.26
N ALA A 260 22.33 0.71 -7.26
CA ALA A 260 21.57 1.95 -7.24
C ALA A 260 22.50 3.16 -7.09
N VAL A 261 23.18 3.53 -8.17
CA VAL A 261 24.09 4.68 -8.20
C VAL A 261 23.30 5.97 -8.51
N GLY A 262 22.99 6.73 -7.47
CA GLY A 262 22.10 7.91 -7.58
C GLY A 262 22.82 9.23 -7.95
N ASN A 263 24.18 9.28 -7.91
CA ASN A 263 24.95 10.50 -8.21
C ASN A 263 26.35 10.18 -8.71
N ASP A 264 27.06 11.21 -9.20
CA ASP A 264 28.38 11.05 -9.82
C ASP A 264 29.44 10.58 -8.82
N GLY A 265 29.41 11.05 -7.57
CA GLY A 265 30.33 10.59 -6.53
C GLY A 265 30.14 9.13 -6.14
N GLN A 266 28.91 8.61 -6.18
CA GLN A 266 28.65 7.17 -6.01
C GLN A 266 29.17 6.37 -7.20
N PHE A 267 29.06 6.90 -8.42
CA PHE A 267 29.64 6.27 -9.60
C PHE A 267 31.15 6.16 -9.53
N GLU A 268 31.83 7.22 -9.10
CA GLU A 268 33.27 7.22 -8.88
C GLU A 268 33.69 6.16 -7.86
N ARG A 269 33.01 6.09 -6.71
CA ARG A 269 33.31 5.07 -5.69
C ARG A 269 33.00 3.66 -6.18
N PHE A 270 31.96 3.47 -6.96
CA PHE A 270 31.65 2.19 -7.59
C PHE A 270 32.79 1.75 -8.54
N CYS A 271 33.21 2.63 -9.44
CA CYS A 271 34.31 2.32 -10.38
C CYS A 271 35.62 2.00 -9.64
N LEU A 272 35.94 2.77 -8.59
CA LEU A 272 37.12 2.50 -7.77
C LEU A 272 37.03 1.12 -7.07
N ALA A 273 35.90 0.81 -6.45
CA ALA A 273 35.66 -0.47 -5.81
C ALA A 273 35.68 -1.65 -6.79
N ALA A 274 35.21 -1.42 -8.00
CA ALA A 274 35.25 -2.41 -9.09
C ALA A 274 36.63 -2.59 -9.70
N GLY A 275 37.60 -1.71 -9.40
CA GLY A 275 38.95 -1.75 -9.94
C GLY A 275 39.15 -1.02 -11.28
N HIS A 276 38.22 -0.12 -11.61
CA HIS A 276 38.17 0.61 -12.90
C HIS A 276 38.03 2.13 -12.72
N PRO A 277 38.96 2.80 -11.97
CA PRO A 277 38.87 4.23 -11.69
C PRO A 277 38.91 5.11 -12.97
N GLU A 278 39.52 4.61 -14.04
CA GLU A 278 39.65 5.30 -15.34
C GLU A 278 38.27 5.58 -15.97
N ILE A 279 37.28 4.72 -15.74
CA ILE A 279 35.95 4.86 -16.30
C ILE A 279 35.18 6.01 -15.61
N ALA A 280 35.42 6.24 -14.33
CA ALA A 280 34.84 7.39 -13.63
C ALA A 280 35.38 8.72 -14.14
N ALA A 281 36.62 8.75 -14.63
CA ALA A 281 37.23 9.95 -15.20
C ALA A 281 36.87 10.20 -16.67
N ASP A 282 36.38 9.18 -17.37
CA ASP A 282 36.01 9.27 -18.79
C ASP A 282 34.87 10.29 -19.00
N PRO A 283 35.05 11.33 -19.84
CA PRO A 283 33.99 12.29 -20.15
C PRO A 283 32.67 11.65 -20.64
N ALA A 284 32.73 10.46 -21.25
CA ALA A 284 31.57 9.71 -21.72
C ALA A 284 30.70 9.17 -20.55
N TYR A 285 31.26 9.05 -19.33
CA TYR A 285 30.59 8.44 -18.19
C TYR A 285 30.66 9.26 -16.89
N LYS A 286 31.43 10.34 -16.86
CA LYS A 286 31.70 11.14 -15.67
C LYS A 286 30.44 11.72 -15.02
N THR A 287 29.46 12.13 -15.81
CA THR A 287 28.21 12.73 -15.32
C THR A 287 27.02 11.85 -15.61
N ASN A 288 25.97 11.93 -14.78
CA ASN A 288 24.76 11.14 -15.01
C ASN A 288 24.12 11.38 -16.41
N PRO A 289 24.00 12.62 -16.93
CA PRO A 289 23.50 12.81 -18.31
C PRO A 289 24.38 12.12 -19.36
N ALA A 290 25.70 12.10 -19.18
CA ALA A 290 26.60 11.38 -20.08
C ALA A 290 26.39 9.87 -20.01
N ARG A 291 26.22 9.32 -18.80
CA ARG A 291 25.92 7.89 -18.59
C ARG A 291 24.57 7.49 -19.17
N VAL A 292 23.52 8.32 -18.98
CA VAL A 292 22.20 8.09 -19.57
C VAL A 292 22.30 8.05 -21.10
N LYS A 293 23.04 8.98 -21.71
CA LYS A 293 23.25 9.03 -23.18
C LYS A 293 24.01 7.80 -23.67
N ASN A 294 24.99 7.32 -22.91
CA ASN A 294 25.90 6.23 -23.31
C ASN A 294 25.56 4.90 -22.61
N ARG A 295 24.29 4.72 -22.17
CA ARG A 295 23.91 3.50 -21.42
C ARG A 295 24.13 2.21 -22.18
N GLU A 296 23.91 2.21 -23.48
CA GLU A 296 24.02 1.01 -24.33
C GLU A 296 25.48 0.48 -24.40
N THR A 297 26.47 1.34 -24.12
CA THR A 297 27.89 0.93 -24.03
C THR A 297 28.33 0.68 -22.60
N LEU A 298 27.85 1.50 -21.65
CA LEU A 298 28.25 1.41 -20.24
C LEU A 298 27.66 0.16 -19.57
N VAL A 299 26.38 -0.11 -19.73
CA VAL A 299 25.70 -1.20 -19.00
C VAL A 299 26.29 -2.58 -19.30
N PRO A 300 26.60 -2.97 -20.56
CA PRO A 300 27.30 -4.22 -20.85
C PRO A 300 28.69 -4.33 -20.18
N MET A 301 29.43 -3.23 -20.13
CA MET A 301 30.73 -3.18 -19.44
C MET A 301 30.56 -3.44 -17.94
N LEU A 302 29.63 -2.76 -17.29
CA LEU A 302 29.34 -2.96 -15.86
C LEU A 302 28.82 -4.39 -15.60
N THR A 303 28.02 -4.94 -16.48
CA THR A 303 27.57 -6.33 -16.40
C THR A 303 28.73 -7.32 -16.38
N ALA A 304 29.72 -7.11 -17.25
CA ALA A 304 30.93 -7.95 -17.27
C ALA A 304 31.72 -7.85 -15.94
N TRP A 305 31.75 -6.70 -15.30
CA TRP A 305 32.39 -6.55 -13.99
C TRP A 305 31.59 -7.25 -12.88
N MET A 306 30.28 -7.03 -12.85
CA MET A 306 29.42 -7.62 -11.82
C MET A 306 29.42 -9.16 -11.83
N MET A 307 29.59 -9.78 -13.00
CA MET A 307 29.73 -11.22 -13.16
C MET A 307 31.03 -11.81 -12.60
N GLN A 308 32.02 -10.98 -12.20
CA GLN A 308 33.33 -11.47 -11.71
C GLN A 308 33.27 -11.91 -10.25
N ARG A 309 32.24 -11.52 -9.48
CA ARG A 309 32.15 -11.80 -8.03
C ARG A 309 30.76 -12.32 -7.67
N ASP A 310 30.69 -12.98 -6.52
CA ASP A 310 29.43 -13.40 -5.93
C ASP A 310 28.66 -12.20 -5.36
N THR A 311 27.35 -12.37 -5.21
CA THR A 311 26.43 -11.36 -4.66
C THR A 311 26.90 -10.87 -3.27
N ALA A 312 27.32 -11.80 -2.41
CA ALA A 312 27.81 -11.46 -1.07
C ALA A 312 29.12 -10.67 -1.10
N GLU A 313 30.07 -11.05 -1.98
CA GLU A 313 31.33 -10.33 -2.16
C GLU A 313 31.10 -8.89 -2.62
N TRP A 314 30.21 -8.69 -3.62
CA TRP A 314 29.81 -7.37 -4.06
C TRP A 314 29.13 -6.57 -2.95
N GLY A 315 28.23 -7.19 -2.17
CA GLY A 315 27.58 -6.55 -1.04
C GLY A 315 28.59 -5.93 -0.08
N HIS A 316 29.54 -6.72 0.40
CA HIS A 316 30.59 -6.23 1.31
C HIS A 316 31.45 -5.14 0.70
N LEU A 317 31.84 -5.29 -0.56
CA LEU A 317 32.70 -4.33 -1.26
C LEU A 317 32.01 -2.97 -1.44
N LEU A 318 30.75 -2.98 -1.86
CA LEU A 318 29.98 -1.78 -2.16
C LEU A 318 29.47 -1.08 -0.90
N ASP A 319 29.13 -1.83 0.15
CA ASP A 319 28.77 -1.26 1.46
C ASP A 319 29.98 -0.48 2.04
N ASN A 320 31.20 -1.06 2.00
CA ASN A 320 32.40 -0.38 2.43
C ASN A 320 32.71 0.87 1.60
N ALA A 321 32.35 0.87 0.33
CA ALA A 321 32.46 2.03 -0.57
C ALA A 321 31.31 3.03 -0.44
N SER A 322 30.32 2.78 0.42
CA SER A 322 29.08 3.58 0.53
C SER A 322 28.37 3.75 -0.83
N VAL A 323 28.26 2.66 -1.58
CA VAL A 323 27.50 2.56 -2.83
C VAL A 323 26.26 1.72 -2.57
N PRO A 324 25.05 2.27 -2.74
CA PRO A 324 23.82 1.53 -2.48
C PRO A 324 23.67 0.31 -3.40
N CYS A 325 23.53 -0.84 -2.79
CA CYS A 325 23.27 -2.13 -3.46
C CYS A 325 22.42 -3.02 -2.57
N SER A 326 21.81 -4.06 -3.14
CA SER A 326 21.02 -5.02 -2.39
C SER A 326 20.89 -6.35 -3.14
N PRO A 327 20.92 -7.50 -2.46
CA PRO A 327 20.46 -8.75 -3.04
C PRO A 327 18.95 -8.68 -3.28
N ILE A 328 18.43 -9.54 -4.14
CA ILE A 328 16.99 -9.72 -4.34
C ILE A 328 16.55 -10.89 -3.46
N LEU A 329 15.80 -10.58 -2.42
CA LEU A 329 15.27 -11.58 -1.48
C LEU A 329 13.86 -11.99 -1.87
N ASP A 330 13.52 -13.25 -1.66
CA ASP A 330 12.14 -13.71 -1.72
C ASP A 330 11.35 -13.39 -0.43
N VAL A 331 10.04 -13.65 -0.45
CA VAL A 331 9.15 -13.31 0.68
C VAL A 331 9.50 -14.13 1.93
N GLU A 332 9.91 -15.39 1.80
CA GLU A 332 10.30 -16.23 2.92
C GLU A 332 11.55 -15.70 3.61
N GLN A 333 12.56 -15.33 2.82
CA GLN A 333 13.79 -14.71 3.30
C GLN A 333 13.52 -13.38 4.01
N VAL A 334 12.61 -12.56 3.46
CA VAL A 334 12.20 -11.31 4.12
C VAL A 334 11.50 -11.57 5.44
N MET A 335 10.61 -12.59 5.55
CA MET A 335 9.89 -12.91 6.79
C MET A 335 10.79 -13.43 7.92
N THR A 336 12.02 -13.82 7.61
CA THR A 336 13.05 -14.25 8.57
C THR A 336 14.21 -13.27 8.70
N HIS A 337 14.18 -12.16 7.96
CA HIS A 337 15.28 -11.18 7.90
C HIS A 337 15.51 -10.52 9.26
N PRO A 338 16.77 -10.47 9.78
CA PRO A 338 17.06 -9.91 11.09
C PRO A 338 16.58 -8.47 11.27
N HIS A 339 16.68 -7.64 10.22
CA HIS A 339 16.21 -6.25 10.26
C HIS A 339 14.67 -6.17 10.40
N LEU A 340 13.91 -7.02 9.70
CA LEU A 340 12.46 -7.09 9.83
C LEU A 340 12.05 -7.44 11.27
N LEU A 341 12.73 -8.44 11.87
CA LEU A 341 12.48 -8.90 13.24
C LEU A 341 12.85 -7.81 14.25
N ALA A 342 14.03 -7.19 14.11
CA ALA A 342 14.47 -6.08 14.97
C ALA A 342 13.53 -4.85 14.89
N ARG A 343 12.91 -4.62 13.72
CA ARG A 343 11.91 -3.57 13.51
C ARG A 343 10.52 -3.94 14.02
N GLY A 344 10.30 -5.16 14.51
CA GLY A 344 9.01 -5.63 15.01
C GLY A 344 7.90 -5.61 13.93
N MET A 345 8.26 -5.86 12.67
CA MET A 345 7.30 -5.86 11.56
C MET A 345 6.46 -7.13 11.48
N LYS A 346 6.96 -8.23 12.03
CA LYS A 346 6.23 -9.51 12.12
C LYS A 346 5.57 -9.61 13.47
N LEU A 347 4.25 -9.63 13.49
CA LEU A 347 3.44 -9.88 14.67
C LEU A 347 3.25 -11.37 14.84
N THR A 348 3.61 -11.88 15.99
CA THR A 348 3.39 -13.29 16.38
C THR A 348 2.80 -13.32 17.78
N SER A 349 1.95 -14.30 18.05
CA SER A 349 1.37 -14.56 19.37
C SER A 349 1.75 -15.95 19.86
N SER A 350 1.80 -16.11 21.18
CA SER A 350 1.85 -17.45 21.81
C SER A 350 0.50 -18.16 21.78
N ASP A 351 -0.59 -17.43 21.56
CA ASP A 351 -1.92 -17.99 21.33
C ASP A 351 -2.03 -18.51 19.88
N PRO A 352 -2.22 -19.81 19.68
CA PRO A 352 -2.35 -20.40 18.34
C PRO A 352 -3.62 -19.96 17.60
N ALA A 353 -4.60 -19.39 18.28
CA ALA A 353 -5.79 -18.82 17.65
C ALA A 353 -5.52 -17.47 16.96
N VAL A 354 -4.38 -16.83 17.24
CA VAL A 354 -4.00 -15.52 16.66
C VAL A 354 -3.11 -15.72 15.45
N PRO A 355 -3.55 -15.30 14.24
CA PRO A 355 -2.73 -15.44 13.05
C PRO A 355 -1.48 -14.56 13.10
N PRO A 356 -0.36 -15.00 12.51
CA PRO A 356 0.78 -14.11 12.29
C PRO A 356 0.39 -13.04 11.26
N MET A 357 0.81 -11.80 11.51
CA MET A 357 0.44 -10.64 10.69
C MET A 357 1.63 -9.72 10.47
N ILE A 358 1.50 -8.80 9.54
CA ILE A 358 2.45 -7.71 9.34
C ILE A 358 1.95 -6.48 10.08
N ALA A 359 2.83 -5.87 10.87
CA ALA A 359 2.53 -4.67 11.64
C ALA A 359 2.36 -3.43 10.74
N GLN A 360 1.74 -2.41 11.28
CA GLN A 360 1.72 -1.07 10.68
C GLN A 360 3.17 -0.53 10.55
N PRO A 361 3.60 -0.01 9.38
CA PRO A 361 5.02 0.26 9.14
C PRO A 361 5.60 1.49 9.85
N MET A 362 4.74 2.43 10.30
CA MET A 362 5.21 3.68 10.88
C MET A 362 5.51 3.55 12.38
N LEU A 363 6.51 4.28 12.83
CA LEU A 363 6.81 4.49 14.24
C LEU A 363 6.55 5.96 14.58
N MET A 364 5.92 6.21 15.72
CA MET A 364 5.78 7.54 16.31
C MET A 364 6.49 7.52 17.68
N ASP A 365 7.43 8.42 17.89
CA ASP A 365 8.27 8.47 19.09
C ASP A 365 8.93 7.11 19.43
N GLY A 366 9.37 6.39 18.38
CA GLY A 366 9.97 5.06 18.50
C GLY A 366 8.98 3.93 18.77
N GLN A 367 7.70 4.21 18.93
CA GLN A 367 6.67 3.21 19.20
C GLN A 367 5.87 2.86 17.93
N ARG A 368 5.59 1.57 17.75
CA ARG A 368 4.74 1.08 16.67
C ARG A 368 3.29 1.09 17.11
N LEU A 369 2.48 1.89 16.42
CA LEU A 369 1.05 2.00 16.71
C LEU A 369 0.29 0.92 15.93
N THR A 370 0.34 -0.31 16.41
CA THR A 370 -0.43 -1.42 15.82
C THR A 370 -1.61 -1.75 16.73
N SER A 371 -2.77 -2.08 16.16
CA SER A 371 -3.90 -2.56 16.94
C SER A 371 -3.62 -3.95 17.51
N GLU A 372 -4.03 -4.18 18.75
CA GLU A 372 -3.94 -5.48 19.41
C GLU A 372 -5.08 -6.41 19.02
N LEU A 373 -6.19 -5.87 18.46
CA LEU A 373 -7.31 -6.66 18.00
C LEU A 373 -6.93 -7.42 16.72
N VAL A 374 -7.17 -8.71 16.72
CA VAL A 374 -7.03 -9.57 15.55
C VAL A 374 -8.12 -9.27 14.51
N PRO A 375 -7.95 -9.70 13.23
CA PRO A 375 -9.02 -9.63 12.27
C PRO A 375 -10.29 -10.33 12.80
N PRO A 376 -11.48 -9.70 12.68
CA PRO A 376 -12.66 -10.21 13.34
C PRO A 376 -13.20 -11.47 12.67
N ALA A 377 -13.77 -12.37 13.47
CA ALA A 377 -14.68 -13.39 12.97
C ALA A 377 -15.92 -12.74 12.34
N LEU A 378 -16.63 -13.45 11.48
CA LEU A 378 -17.92 -12.99 10.98
C LEU A 378 -18.96 -13.14 12.09
N GLU A 379 -19.45 -12.05 12.65
CA GLU A 379 -20.53 -12.14 13.64
C GLU A 379 -21.85 -12.48 12.99
N ILE A 380 -22.40 -13.62 13.40
CA ILE A 380 -23.74 -14.07 13.01
C ILE A 380 -24.72 -13.53 14.06
N GLY A 381 -25.11 -12.29 13.92
CA GLY A 381 -26.26 -11.68 14.58
C GLY A 381 -26.10 -11.25 16.04
N ARG A 382 -26.37 -10.00 16.28
CA ARG A 382 -26.45 -9.12 17.43
C ARG A 382 -25.19 -8.31 17.70
N ALA A 383 -25.26 -7.06 17.24
CA ALA A 383 -24.41 -6.01 17.77
C ALA A 383 -24.68 -5.87 19.27
N HIS A 384 -23.68 -6.14 20.08
CA HIS A 384 -23.53 -5.41 21.34
C HIS A 384 -22.78 -4.12 20.95
N VAL A 385 -23.58 -3.10 20.58
CA VAL A 385 -23.13 -1.72 20.37
C VAL A 385 -22.98 -1.08 21.74
#